data_6b3c41035a1c66d1fa5672da8ea464e0
#
_entry.id   6b3c41035a1c66d1fa5672da8ea464e0
#
_cell.length_a   1.000
_cell.length_b   1.000
_cell.length_c   1.000
_cell.angle_alpha   90.00
_cell.angle_beta   90.00
_cell.angle_gamma   90.00
#
_symmetry.space_group_name_H-M   'P 1'
#
loop_
_entity.id
_entity.type
_entity.pdbx_description
1 polymer ?
#
loop_
_entity_poly.entity_id
_entity_poly.type
_entity_poly.pdbx_seq_one_letter_code
_entity_poly.pdbx_strand_id
1 'polypeptide(L)'
;MIRDATPADLPAIQAFLTAQRDQAMFPLANLGAHGLTKGDFASPHDHALRIWLLDRSVIALTRAGNLLPYLDGTPGLAPLAGALTGQTIAGAIGPAASTRPVIDALGLADLPAATNRDEPGFALDLADLILPDLPDTTLCPLLPEDLALVTGWRETYIGEVLGSFGPEARAKAEVDIASYMAQDSHRLLLHEGRPVALTGFNATLPGMVQIGGVYTPAPLRGRGYARRAVALHLAEARAKAAELKLQIR
;
A
#
# COMPACT_ATOMS: atom_id res chain seq x y z
N MET A 1 26.05 -3.54 12.08
CA MET A 1 26.31 -4.75 11.23
C MET A 1 25.01 -5.13 10.55
N ILE A 2 25.04 -5.54 9.24
CA ILE A 2 23.83 -5.99 8.52
C ILE A 2 23.73 -7.51 8.52
N ARG A 3 22.52 -8.06 8.67
CA ARG A 3 22.24 -9.49 8.60
C ARG A 3 20.79 -9.75 8.15
N ASP A 4 20.54 -10.94 7.60
CA ASP A 4 19.15 -11.39 7.37
C ASP A 4 18.40 -11.52 8.70
N ALA A 5 17.15 -11.10 8.69
CA ALA A 5 16.22 -11.31 9.79
C ALA A 5 15.81 -12.79 9.88
N THR A 6 15.55 -13.23 11.09
CA THR A 6 15.07 -14.59 11.41
C THR A 6 13.70 -14.53 12.08
N PRO A 7 12.95 -15.62 12.18
CA PRO A 7 11.69 -15.63 12.92
C PRO A 7 11.81 -15.15 14.37
N ALA A 8 12.96 -15.32 15.01
CA ALA A 8 13.21 -14.82 16.36
C ALA A 8 13.25 -13.28 16.43
N ASP A 9 13.51 -12.60 15.32
CA ASP A 9 13.57 -11.14 15.25
C ASP A 9 12.17 -10.50 15.06
N LEU A 10 11.16 -11.28 14.68
CA LEU A 10 9.82 -10.76 14.35
C LEU A 10 9.21 -9.86 15.44
N PRO A 11 9.27 -10.21 16.74
CA PRO A 11 8.70 -9.33 17.77
C PRO A 11 9.38 -7.96 17.82
N ALA A 12 10.69 -7.89 17.64
CA ALA A 12 11.45 -6.64 17.64
C ALA A 12 11.17 -5.82 16.37
N ILE A 13 11.11 -6.46 15.20
CA ILE A 13 10.75 -5.83 13.93
C ILE A 13 9.34 -5.24 14.02
N GLN A 14 8.37 -6.02 14.49
CA GLN A 14 6.99 -5.56 14.63
C GLN A 14 6.87 -4.39 15.61
N ALA A 15 7.55 -4.46 16.75
CA ALA A 15 7.57 -3.38 17.72
C ALA A 15 8.14 -2.08 17.12
N PHE A 16 9.29 -2.18 16.42
CA PHE A 16 9.93 -1.04 15.77
C PHE A 16 9.04 -0.42 14.68
N LEU A 17 8.44 -1.22 13.81
CA LEU A 17 7.55 -0.75 12.76
C LEU A 17 6.23 -0.20 13.34
N THR A 18 5.69 -0.80 14.40
CA THR A 18 4.46 -0.34 15.06
C THR A 18 4.64 1.03 15.71
N ALA A 19 5.82 1.34 16.24
CA ALA A 19 6.13 2.65 16.80
C ALA A 19 6.03 3.79 15.76
N GLN A 20 6.13 3.47 14.47
CA GLN A 20 6.00 4.39 13.34
C GLN A 20 4.94 3.91 12.32
N ARG A 21 3.88 3.30 12.82
CA ARG A 21 2.86 2.62 11.99
C ARG A 21 2.24 3.51 10.91
N ASP A 22 2.13 4.82 11.15
CA ASP A 22 1.58 5.77 10.19
C ASP A 22 2.37 5.79 8.86
N GLN A 23 3.63 5.40 8.90
CA GLN A 23 4.52 5.30 7.74
C GLN A 23 4.85 3.85 7.37
N ALA A 24 4.59 2.88 8.26
CA ALA A 24 5.02 1.48 8.15
C ALA A 24 3.87 0.50 7.87
N MET A 25 2.75 0.98 7.35
CA MET A 25 1.57 0.13 7.12
C MET A 25 1.84 -1.01 6.14
N PHE A 26 2.57 -0.76 5.04
CA PHE A 26 2.89 -1.80 4.06
C PHE A 26 3.70 -2.95 4.64
N PRO A 27 4.87 -2.75 5.28
CA PRO A 27 5.62 -3.86 5.84
C PRO A 27 4.88 -4.55 6.98
N LEU A 28 4.12 -3.85 7.81
CA LEU A 28 3.32 -4.45 8.87
C LEU A 28 2.20 -5.33 8.31
N ALA A 29 1.43 -4.85 7.33
CA ALA A 29 0.37 -5.61 6.69
C ALA A 29 0.93 -6.83 5.95
N ASN A 30 2.02 -6.65 5.20
CA ASN A 30 2.68 -7.73 4.48
C ASN A 30 3.24 -8.81 5.41
N LEU A 31 3.85 -8.44 6.53
CA LEU A 31 4.30 -9.39 7.56
C LEU A 31 3.14 -10.16 8.18
N GLY A 32 2.02 -9.46 8.44
CA GLY A 32 0.82 -10.10 8.99
C GLY A 32 0.19 -11.11 8.02
N ALA A 33 0.17 -10.78 6.72
CA ALA A 33 -0.46 -11.62 5.70
C ALA A 33 0.44 -12.77 5.20
N HIS A 34 1.76 -12.53 5.07
CA HIS A 34 2.67 -13.45 4.36
C HIS A 34 3.84 -13.94 5.21
N GLY A 35 4.03 -13.37 6.41
CA GLY A 35 5.17 -13.68 7.27
C GLY A 35 6.50 -13.20 6.72
N LEU A 36 7.58 -13.64 7.39
CA LEU A 36 8.96 -13.41 6.98
C LEU A 36 9.41 -14.54 6.06
N THR A 37 9.99 -14.20 4.92
CA THR A 37 10.58 -15.18 3.99
C THR A 37 12.09 -15.16 4.04
N LYS A 38 12.74 -16.28 3.71
CA LYS A 38 14.19 -16.40 3.56
C LYS A 38 14.56 -16.80 2.15
N GLY A 39 15.78 -16.43 1.73
CA GLY A 39 16.33 -16.86 0.43
C GLY A 39 15.48 -16.33 -0.75
N ASP A 40 15.11 -17.23 -1.64
CA ASP A 40 14.42 -16.92 -2.89
C ASP A 40 12.90 -16.68 -2.74
N PHE A 41 12.47 -16.09 -1.64
CA PHE A 41 11.06 -15.87 -1.30
C PHE A 41 10.23 -17.16 -1.38
N ALA A 42 10.24 -17.94 -0.32
CA ALA A 42 9.48 -19.19 -0.23
C ALA A 42 7.96 -19.02 -0.45
N SER A 43 7.44 -17.80 -0.30
CA SER A 43 6.05 -17.45 -0.66
C SER A 43 5.98 -16.94 -2.10
N PRO A 44 5.01 -17.43 -2.91
CA PRO A 44 4.80 -16.94 -4.28
C PRO A 44 4.21 -15.53 -4.35
N HIS A 45 3.83 -14.95 -3.23
CA HIS A 45 3.14 -13.65 -3.17
C HIS A 45 4.10 -12.49 -3.44
N ASP A 46 3.71 -11.57 -4.32
CA ASP A 46 4.49 -10.38 -4.69
C ASP A 46 4.82 -9.47 -3.50
N HIS A 47 3.99 -9.50 -2.46
CA HIS A 47 4.17 -8.70 -1.23
C HIS A 47 4.87 -9.46 -0.11
N ALA A 48 5.26 -10.72 -0.31
CA ALA A 48 6.07 -11.45 0.68
C ALA A 48 7.39 -10.72 0.92
N LEU A 49 7.83 -10.66 2.18
CA LEU A 49 8.97 -9.85 2.59
C LEU A 49 10.19 -10.70 2.92
N ARG A 50 11.33 -10.32 2.38
CA ARG A 50 12.66 -10.59 2.94
C ARG A 50 13.11 -9.35 3.69
N ILE A 51 13.71 -9.52 4.86
CA ILE A 51 14.13 -8.41 5.74
C ILE A 51 15.57 -8.58 6.13
N TRP A 52 16.33 -7.50 6.05
CA TRP A 52 17.64 -7.34 6.65
C TRP A 52 17.55 -6.38 7.82
N LEU A 53 18.26 -6.69 8.88
CA LEU A 53 18.45 -5.80 10.02
C LEU A 53 19.81 -5.12 9.90
N LEU A 54 19.82 -3.80 9.92
CA LEU A 54 21.01 -2.97 10.03
C LEU A 54 20.96 -2.25 11.38
N ASP A 55 21.67 -2.81 12.35
CA ASP A 55 21.52 -2.45 13.76
C ASP A 55 20.04 -2.61 14.20
N ARG A 56 19.32 -1.53 14.49
CA ARG A 56 17.89 -1.56 14.79
C ARG A 56 17.01 -1.15 13.60
N SER A 57 17.62 -0.79 12.48
CA SER A 57 16.91 -0.43 11.25
C SER A 57 16.39 -1.67 10.53
N VAL A 58 15.23 -1.51 9.89
CA VAL A 58 14.56 -2.56 9.11
C VAL A 58 14.63 -2.21 7.63
N ILE A 59 15.26 -3.07 6.83
CA ILE A 59 15.32 -2.95 5.38
C ILE A 59 14.54 -4.13 4.81
N ALA A 60 13.32 -3.88 4.38
CA ALA A 60 12.47 -4.91 3.80
C ALA A 60 12.47 -4.80 2.27
N LEU A 61 12.44 -5.96 1.60
CA LEU A 61 12.27 -6.07 0.16
C LEU A 61 11.10 -7.00 -0.12
N THR A 62 10.15 -6.54 -0.94
CA THR A 62 9.08 -7.41 -1.41
C THR A 62 9.58 -8.32 -2.52
N ARG A 63 8.92 -9.45 -2.76
CA ARG A 63 9.21 -10.33 -3.89
C ARG A 63 9.10 -9.61 -5.24
N ALA A 64 8.17 -8.65 -5.36
CA ALA A 64 8.04 -7.79 -6.54
C ALA A 64 9.17 -6.75 -6.71
N GLY A 65 10.16 -6.71 -5.80
CA GLY A 65 11.30 -5.81 -5.87
C GLY A 65 11.08 -4.42 -5.26
N ASN A 66 10.02 -4.20 -4.48
CA ASN A 66 9.86 -2.92 -3.78
C ASN A 66 10.64 -2.92 -2.48
N LEU A 67 11.63 -2.03 -2.39
CA LEU A 67 12.43 -1.80 -1.20
C LEU A 67 11.65 -0.89 -0.23
N LEU A 68 11.55 -1.32 1.03
CA LEU A 68 10.80 -0.64 2.09
C LEU A 68 11.75 -0.39 3.28
N PRO A 69 12.55 0.70 3.25
CA PRO A 69 13.52 0.99 4.30
C PRO A 69 12.90 1.80 5.45
N TYR A 70 13.25 1.40 6.68
CA TYR A 70 12.91 2.10 7.92
C TYR A 70 14.17 2.19 8.78
N LEU A 71 14.78 3.37 8.82
CA LEU A 71 16.03 3.61 9.55
C LEU A 71 15.77 4.04 10.99
N ASP A 72 16.58 3.54 11.91
CA ASP A 72 16.68 4.04 13.28
C ASP A 72 17.88 4.98 13.38
N GLY A 73 17.59 6.28 13.41
CA GLY A 73 18.63 7.30 13.35
C GLY A 73 19.37 7.34 12.02
N THR A 74 20.69 7.47 12.09
CA THR A 74 21.58 7.58 10.92
C THR A 74 22.62 6.43 10.91
N PRO A 75 22.21 5.20 10.62
CA PRO A 75 23.13 4.07 10.59
C PRO A 75 24.09 4.18 9.41
N GLY A 76 25.27 3.53 9.54
CA GLY A 76 26.21 3.41 8.43
C GLY A 76 25.66 2.48 7.34
N LEU A 77 25.36 3.00 6.15
CA LEU A 77 24.71 2.26 5.06
C LEU A 77 25.68 1.49 4.14
N ALA A 78 26.99 1.66 4.30
CA ALA A 78 28.01 1.03 3.45
C ALA A 78 27.83 -0.50 3.26
N PRO A 79 27.39 -1.30 4.25
CA PRO A 79 27.20 -2.73 4.05
C PRO A 79 25.97 -3.11 3.22
N LEU A 80 25.08 -2.16 2.91
CA LEU A 80 23.77 -2.44 2.33
C LEU A 80 23.86 -2.99 0.89
N ALA A 81 24.72 -2.40 0.07
CA ALA A 81 24.92 -2.85 -1.31
C ALA A 81 25.37 -4.32 -1.36
N GLY A 82 26.29 -4.72 -0.48
CA GLY A 82 26.73 -6.12 -0.38
C GLY A 82 25.60 -7.07 0.04
N ALA A 83 24.78 -6.66 1.00
CA ALA A 83 23.67 -7.47 1.50
C ALA A 83 22.55 -7.66 0.46
N LEU A 84 22.33 -6.68 -0.40
CA LEU A 84 21.32 -6.71 -1.47
C LEU A 84 21.86 -7.23 -2.82
N THR A 85 23.12 -7.71 -2.85
CA THR A 85 23.69 -8.27 -4.07
C THR A 85 22.81 -9.41 -4.62
N GLY A 86 22.54 -9.38 -5.91
CA GLY A 86 21.68 -10.37 -6.60
C GLY A 86 20.18 -10.17 -6.39
N GLN A 87 19.75 -9.15 -5.63
CA GLN A 87 18.35 -8.82 -5.53
C GLN A 87 17.93 -7.84 -6.64
N THR A 88 16.73 -8.02 -7.17
CA THR A 88 16.12 -7.06 -8.10
C THR A 88 15.41 -5.99 -7.29
N ILE A 89 15.75 -4.71 -7.51
CA ILE A 89 15.07 -3.55 -6.92
C ILE A 89 14.30 -2.87 -8.04
N ALA A 90 12.97 -2.98 -8.03
CA ALA A 90 12.08 -2.34 -8.99
C ALA A 90 11.66 -0.92 -8.56
N GLY A 91 11.73 -0.64 -7.26
CA GLY A 91 11.40 0.67 -6.68
C GLY A 91 11.70 0.73 -5.20
N ALA A 92 11.57 1.92 -4.62
CA ALA A 92 11.68 2.14 -3.18
C ALA A 92 10.51 3.00 -2.68
N ILE A 93 9.89 2.58 -1.59
CA ILE A 93 8.72 3.23 -1.00
C ILE A 93 8.90 3.29 0.51
N GLY A 94 8.72 4.46 1.11
CA GLY A 94 8.82 4.62 2.56
C GLY A 94 9.05 6.07 2.96
N PRO A 95 9.32 6.32 4.25
CA PRO A 95 9.64 7.66 4.74
C PRO A 95 10.83 8.24 3.98
N ALA A 96 10.73 9.49 3.50
CA ALA A 96 11.81 10.14 2.74
C ALA A 96 13.14 10.13 3.51
N ALA A 97 13.07 10.34 4.84
CA ALA A 97 14.24 10.29 5.73
C ALA A 97 14.96 8.94 5.77
N SER A 98 14.27 7.84 5.48
CA SER A 98 14.85 6.49 5.37
C SER A 98 15.17 6.14 3.92
N THR A 99 14.28 6.46 3.00
CA THR A 99 14.36 6.01 1.61
C THR A 99 15.45 6.73 0.83
N ARG A 100 15.58 8.07 0.98
CA ARG A 100 16.58 8.85 0.27
C ARG A 100 18.01 8.43 0.56
N PRO A 101 18.44 8.31 1.84
CA PRO A 101 19.81 7.83 2.14
C PRO A 101 20.08 6.42 1.63
N VAL A 102 19.06 5.53 1.63
CA VAL A 102 19.21 4.15 1.13
C VAL A 102 19.38 4.13 -0.40
N ILE A 103 18.61 4.92 -1.14
CA ILE A 103 18.74 5.09 -2.59
C ILE A 103 20.15 5.58 -2.94
N ASP A 104 20.65 6.61 -2.23
CA ASP A 104 21.99 7.17 -2.43
C ASP A 104 23.08 6.14 -2.14
N ALA A 105 22.98 5.41 -1.02
CA ALA A 105 23.95 4.40 -0.62
C ALA A 105 24.01 3.19 -1.58
N LEU A 106 22.92 2.93 -2.30
CA LEU A 106 22.85 1.88 -3.32
C LEU A 106 23.26 2.36 -4.72
N GLY A 107 23.58 3.66 -4.90
CA GLY A 107 23.91 4.23 -6.19
C GLY A 107 22.75 4.29 -7.18
N LEU A 108 21.51 4.34 -6.67
CA LEU A 108 20.29 4.31 -7.50
C LEU A 108 19.74 5.73 -7.80
N ALA A 109 20.27 6.77 -7.18
CA ALA A 109 19.73 8.14 -7.27
C ALA A 109 19.70 8.70 -8.69
N ASP A 110 20.73 8.39 -9.49
CA ASP A 110 20.90 8.90 -10.85
C ASP A 110 20.34 7.96 -11.94
N LEU A 111 19.76 6.83 -11.54
CA LEU A 111 19.16 5.92 -12.50
C LEU A 111 17.80 6.45 -13.00
N PRO A 112 17.47 6.24 -14.27
CA PRO A 112 16.17 6.59 -14.81
C PRO A 112 15.04 5.93 -13.99
N ALA A 113 14.07 6.73 -13.57
CA ALA A 113 12.92 6.24 -12.82
C ALA A 113 11.62 6.80 -13.43
N ALA A 114 10.58 5.97 -13.49
CA ALA A 114 9.26 6.39 -13.93
C ALA A 114 8.66 7.46 -12.99
N THR A 115 8.98 7.35 -11.69
CA THR A 115 8.57 8.31 -10.66
C THR A 115 9.69 8.44 -9.63
N ASN A 116 10.09 9.67 -9.32
CA ASN A 116 11.03 9.98 -8.24
C ASN A 116 10.60 11.30 -7.58
N ARG A 117 9.77 11.21 -6.55
CA ARG A 117 9.22 12.37 -5.85
C ARG A 117 8.92 12.04 -4.40
N ASP A 118 8.93 13.08 -3.56
CA ASP A 118 8.41 13.01 -2.20
C ASP A 118 6.95 13.45 -2.22
N GLU A 119 6.09 12.67 -1.58
CA GLU A 119 4.66 12.96 -1.47
C GLU A 119 4.32 13.22 0.00
N PRO A 120 3.49 14.24 0.30
CA PRO A 120 3.05 14.47 1.67
C PRO A 120 2.15 13.31 2.12
N GLY A 121 2.45 12.74 3.29
CA GLY A 121 1.60 11.78 3.97
C GLY A 121 0.56 12.48 4.84
N PHE A 122 -0.66 11.95 4.87
CA PHE A 122 -1.75 12.47 5.69
C PHE A 122 -2.29 11.36 6.59
N ALA A 123 -2.64 11.71 7.83
CA ALA A 123 -3.37 10.85 8.74
C ALA A 123 -4.63 11.58 9.22
N LEU A 124 -5.72 10.84 9.40
CA LEU A 124 -6.99 11.33 9.90
C LEU A 124 -7.44 10.46 11.07
N ASP A 125 -7.71 11.07 12.21
CA ASP A 125 -8.49 10.39 13.25
C ASP A 125 -9.94 10.27 12.75
N LEU A 126 -10.48 9.05 12.74
CA LEU A 126 -11.83 8.83 12.23
C LEU A 126 -12.93 9.38 13.15
N ALA A 127 -12.57 9.84 14.37
CA ALA A 127 -13.47 10.64 15.17
C ALA A 127 -13.79 11.99 14.50
N ASP A 128 -12.81 12.54 13.76
CA ASP A 128 -12.93 13.82 13.06
C ASP A 128 -13.46 13.68 11.62
N LEU A 129 -13.85 12.47 11.22
CA LEU A 129 -14.33 12.22 9.86
C LEU A 129 -15.62 13.00 9.58
N ILE A 130 -15.56 13.87 8.58
CA ILE A 130 -16.72 14.61 8.05
C ILE A 130 -17.18 13.95 6.75
N LEU A 131 -18.46 13.57 6.70
CA LEU A 131 -19.06 13.04 5.48
C LEU A 131 -19.46 14.19 4.57
N PRO A 132 -18.92 14.27 3.32
CA PRO A 132 -19.38 15.24 2.35
C PRO A 132 -20.87 15.04 2.04
N ASP A 133 -21.62 16.11 1.95
CA ASP A 133 -23.01 16.04 1.48
C ASP A 133 -23.01 15.80 -0.06
N LEU A 134 -23.47 14.63 -0.45
CA LEU A 134 -23.68 14.25 -1.85
C LEU A 134 -24.85 13.25 -1.87
N PRO A 135 -26.09 13.73 -2.12
CA PRO A 135 -27.27 12.89 -2.10
C PRO A 135 -27.24 11.81 -3.18
N ASP A 136 -28.15 10.87 -3.09
CA ASP A 136 -28.36 9.80 -4.06
C ASP A 136 -27.12 8.93 -4.30
N THR A 137 -26.21 8.88 -3.32
CA THR A 137 -25.00 8.05 -3.37
C THR A 137 -25.10 6.88 -2.39
N THR A 138 -24.72 5.70 -2.86
CA THR A 138 -24.61 4.48 -2.06
C THR A 138 -23.26 3.84 -2.28
N LEU A 139 -22.61 3.38 -1.19
CA LEU A 139 -21.38 2.61 -1.26
C LEU A 139 -21.73 1.12 -1.16
N CYS A 140 -21.15 0.28 -2.04
CA CYS A 140 -21.38 -1.15 -2.04
C CYS A 140 -20.07 -1.94 -2.24
N PRO A 141 -19.99 -3.21 -1.78
CA PRO A 141 -18.89 -4.10 -2.11
C PRO A 141 -18.84 -4.37 -3.61
N LEU A 142 -17.68 -4.82 -4.09
CA LEU A 142 -17.53 -5.27 -5.47
C LEU A 142 -18.27 -6.62 -5.65
N LEU A 143 -19.07 -6.71 -6.69
CA LEU A 143 -19.79 -7.92 -7.05
C LEU A 143 -19.23 -8.54 -8.34
N PRO A 144 -19.46 -9.83 -8.61
CA PRO A 144 -18.99 -10.47 -9.84
C PRO A 144 -19.45 -9.78 -11.14
N GLU A 145 -20.62 -9.18 -11.14
CA GLU A 145 -21.15 -8.39 -12.28
C GLU A 145 -20.37 -7.10 -12.54
N ASP A 146 -19.67 -6.54 -11.55
CA ASP A 146 -18.87 -5.33 -11.69
C ASP A 146 -17.49 -5.61 -12.31
N LEU A 147 -17.09 -6.87 -12.40
CA LEU A 147 -15.72 -7.29 -12.69
C LEU A 147 -15.16 -6.63 -13.98
N ALA A 148 -15.93 -6.66 -15.04
CA ALA A 148 -15.49 -6.08 -16.33
C ALA A 148 -15.26 -4.58 -16.24
N LEU A 149 -16.17 -3.88 -15.54
CA LEU A 149 -16.12 -2.42 -15.36
C LEU A 149 -14.91 -2.02 -14.51
N VAL A 150 -14.78 -2.61 -13.31
CA VAL A 150 -13.73 -2.22 -12.37
C VAL A 150 -12.34 -2.63 -12.85
N THR A 151 -12.21 -3.73 -13.61
CA THR A 151 -10.96 -4.11 -14.27
C THR A 151 -10.55 -3.06 -15.31
N GLY A 152 -11.48 -2.58 -16.14
CA GLY A 152 -11.19 -1.50 -17.08
C GLY A 152 -10.80 -0.19 -16.38
N TRP A 153 -11.43 0.13 -15.24
CA TRP A 153 -11.03 1.29 -14.44
C TRP A 153 -9.64 1.11 -13.82
N ARG A 154 -9.32 -0.08 -13.34
CA ARG A 154 -8.01 -0.38 -12.77
C ARG A 154 -6.91 -0.34 -13.84
N GLU A 155 -7.16 -0.87 -15.02
CA GLU A 155 -6.24 -0.78 -16.16
C GLU A 155 -5.96 0.68 -16.52
N THR A 156 -7.01 1.52 -16.61
CA THR A 156 -6.84 2.97 -16.88
C THR A 156 -6.05 3.66 -15.76
N TYR A 157 -6.35 3.34 -14.49
CA TYR A 157 -5.58 3.85 -13.35
C TYR A 157 -4.10 3.48 -13.44
N ILE A 158 -3.78 2.23 -13.80
CA ILE A 158 -2.40 1.76 -13.96
C ILE A 158 -1.68 2.58 -15.03
N GLY A 159 -2.34 2.88 -16.15
CA GLY A 159 -1.81 3.75 -17.19
C GLY A 159 -1.58 5.18 -16.72
N GLU A 160 -2.59 5.80 -16.11
CA GLU A 160 -2.55 7.21 -15.71
C GLU A 160 -1.59 7.48 -14.54
N VAL A 161 -1.48 6.55 -13.58
CA VAL A 161 -0.76 6.76 -12.31
C VAL A 161 0.58 6.06 -12.28
N LEU A 162 0.67 4.84 -12.85
CA LEU A 162 1.89 4.03 -12.81
C LEU A 162 2.65 4.04 -14.15
N GLY A 163 2.10 4.64 -15.20
CA GLY A 163 2.76 4.75 -16.50
C GLY A 163 2.88 3.45 -17.29
N SER A 164 2.15 2.38 -16.90
CA SER A 164 2.16 1.08 -17.59
C SER A 164 0.89 0.93 -18.44
N PHE A 165 1.04 0.49 -19.68
CA PHE A 165 -0.03 0.39 -20.68
C PHE A 165 -0.01 -0.96 -21.38
N GLY A 166 -1.11 -1.29 -22.05
CA GLY A 166 -1.23 -2.48 -22.89
C GLY A 166 -1.46 -3.77 -22.11
N PRO A 167 -1.07 -4.94 -22.69
CA PRO A 167 -1.43 -6.24 -22.12
C PRO A 167 -0.95 -6.47 -20.68
N GLU A 168 0.20 -5.92 -20.30
CA GLU A 168 0.75 -6.03 -18.95
C GLU A 168 -0.11 -5.27 -17.94
N ALA A 169 -0.56 -4.04 -18.26
CA ALA A 169 -1.47 -3.26 -17.43
C ALA A 169 -2.81 -3.99 -17.25
N ARG A 170 -3.31 -4.60 -18.32
CA ARG A 170 -4.53 -5.40 -18.30
C ARG A 170 -4.40 -6.61 -17.38
N ALA A 171 -3.35 -7.42 -17.56
CA ALA A 171 -3.10 -8.59 -16.74
C ALA A 171 -2.95 -8.22 -15.26
N LYS A 172 -2.22 -7.13 -14.97
CA LYS A 172 -2.09 -6.62 -13.60
C LYS A 172 -3.44 -6.17 -13.04
N ALA A 173 -4.27 -5.48 -13.82
CA ALA A 173 -5.60 -5.06 -13.38
C ALA A 173 -6.49 -6.25 -13.00
N GLU A 174 -6.45 -7.32 -13.77
CA GLU A 174 -7.20 -8.55 -13.49
C GLU A 174 -6.77 -9.21 -12.18
N VAL A 175 -5.46 -9.30 -11.94
CA VAL A 175 -4.91 -9.83 -10.68
C VAL A 175 -5.29 -8.94 -9.49
N ASP A 176 -5.14 -7.62 -9.65
CA ASP A 176 -5.46 -6.66 -8.60
C ASP A 176 -6.95 -6.74 -8.21
N ILE A 177 -7.86 -6.75 -9.18
CA ILE A 177 -9.32 -6.81 -8.91
C ILE A 177 -9.72 -8.14 -8.28
N ALA A 178 -9.16 -9.27 -8.74
CA ALA A 178 -9.40 -10.56 -8.09
C ALA A 178 -8.97 -10.55 -6.61
N SER A 179 -7.82 -9.93 -6.32
CA SER A 179 -7.33 -9.74 -4.95
C SER A 179 -8.25 -8.83 -4.13
N TYR A 180 -8.71 -7.72 -4.70
CA TYR A 180 -9.61 -6.78 -4.03
C TYR A 180 -10.93 -7.42 -3.62
N MET A 181 -11.50 -8.25 -4.50
CA MET A 181 -12.72 -9.01 -4.20
C MET A 181 -12.48 -10.08 -3.13
N ALA A 182 -11.38 -10.84 -3.23
CA ALA A 182 -11.05 -11.87 -2.26
C ALA A 182 -10.81 -11.33 -0.85
N GLN A 183 -10.27 -10.11 -0.74
CA GLN A 183 -9.98 -9.44 0.52
C GLN A 183 -11.12 -8.55 1.03
N ASP A 184 -12.19 -8.37 0.26
CA ASP A 184 -13.28 -7.41 0.54
C ASP A 184 -12.75 -6.00 0.87
N SER A 185 -11.66 -5.60 0.21
CA SER A 185 -10.89 -4.40 0.53
C SER A 185 -11.33 -3.16 -0.22
N HIS A 186 -12.18 -3.29 -1.25
CA HIS A 186 -12.59 -2.18 -2.12
C HIS A 186 -14.11 -2.05 -2.17
N ARG A 187 -14.54 -0.83 -2.49
CA ARG A 187 -15.96 -0.45 -2.58
C ARG A 187 -16.22 0.35 -3.86
N LEU A 188 -17.39 0.17 -4.41
CA LEU A 188 -17.92 0.91 -5.54
C LEU A 188 -18.91 1.96 -5.04
N LEU A 189 -18.73 3.23 -5.43
CA LEU A 189 -19.71 4.27 -5.19
C LEU A 189 -20.71 4.29 -6.37
N LEU A 190 -21.97 4.18 -6.04
CA LEU A 190 -23.07 4.41 -6.98
C LEU A 190 -23.64 5.82 -6.75
N HIS A 191 -24.03 6.49 -7.81
CA HIS A 191 -24.85 7.68 -7.80
C HIS A 191 -26.05 7.45 -8.71
N GLU A 192 -27.26 7.60 -8.18
CA GLU A 192 -28.50 7.24 -8.88
C GLU A 192 -28.46 5.80 -9.46
N GLY A 193 -27.90 4.87 -8.69
CA GLY A 193 -27.75 3.47 -9.08
C GLY A 193 -26.68 3.18 -10.13
N ARG A 194 -25.89 4.17 -10.56
CA ARG A 194 -24.82 4.01 -11.57
C ARG A 194 -23.42 4.09 -10.91
N PRO A 195 -22.51 3.19 -11.25
CA PRO A 195 -21.13 3.25 -10.76
C PRO A 195 -20.41 4.53 -11.17
N VAL A 196 -19.84 5.27 -10.21
CA VAL A 196 -19.18 6.57 -10.47
C VAL A 196 -17.76 6.67 -9.89
N ALA A 197 -17.42 5.90 -8.89
CA ALA A 197 -16.06 5.88 -8.32
C ALA A 197 -15.75 4.54 -7.64
N LEU A 198 -14.47 4.22 -7.57
CA LEU A 198 -13.89 3.12 -6.81
C LEU A 198 -13.08 3.69 -5.66
N THR A 199 -13.07 3.04 -4.51
CA THR A 199 -12.20 3.32 -3.36
C THR A 199 -11.77 2.02 -2.70
N GLY A 200 -10.61 2.01 -2.05
CA GLY A 200 -10.13 0.81 -1.38
C GLY A 200 -9.16 1.07 -0.26
N PHE A 201 -8.77 0.00 0.43
CA PHE A 201 -7.69 -0.01 1.39
C PHE A 201 -6.52 -0.84 0.85
N ASN A 202 -5.36 -0.21 0.70
CA ASN A 202 -4.12 -0.88 0.32
C ASN A 202 -3.52 -1.72 1.46
N ALA A 203 -3.78 -1.30 2.70
CA ALA A 203 -3.35 -2.00 3.90
C ALA A 203 -4.38 -1.79 5.02
N THR A 204 -4.57 -2.84 5.81
CA THR A 204 -5.43 -2.81 6.99
C THR A 204 -4.68 -3.43 8.17
N LEU A 205 -4.62 -2.69 9.27
CA LEU A 205 -4.04 -3.11 10.55
C LEU A 205 -5.09 -2.94 11.65
N PRO A 206 -4.94 -3.61 12.80
CA PRO A 206 -5.77 -3.30 13.96
C PRO A 206 -5.71 -1.80 14.29
N GLY A 207 -6.86 -1.12 14.17
CA GLY A 207 -6.98 0.31 14.46
C GLY A 207 -6.44 1.27 13.39
N MET A 208 -6.10 0.81 12.19
CA MET A 208 -5.66 1.69 11.10
C MET A 208 -5.93 1.10 9.73
N VAL A 209 -6.36 1.95 8.79
CA VAL A 209 -6.51 1.60 7.37
C VAL A 209 -5.76 2.61 6.51
N GLN A 210 -5.21 2.15 5.39
CA GLN A 210 -4.55 3.01 4.40
C GLN A 210 -5.38 3.03 3.12
N ILE A 211 -5.83 4.22 2.74
CA ILE A 211 -6.59 4.43 1.51
C ILE A 211 -5.71 4.18 0.29
N GLY A 212 -6.24 3.49 -0.70
CA GLY A 212 -5.59 3.29 -1.98
C GLY A 212 -6.56 2.89 -3.07
N GLY A 213 -6.07 2.83 -4.31
CA GLY A 213 -6.86 2.42 -5.46
C GLY A 213 -8.06 3.32 -5.78
N VAL A 214 -8.06 4.58 -5.31
CA VAL A 214 -9.16 5.51 -5.55
C VAL A 214 -9.18 5.93 -7.01
N TYR A 215 -10.31 5.71 -7.67
CA TYR A 215 -10.47 6.06 -9.08
C TYR A 215 -11.85 6.63 -9.38
N THR A 216 -11.87 7.66 -10.21
CA THR A 216 -13.10 8.21 -10.82
C THR A 216 -12.83 8.37 -12.32
N PRO A 217 -13.66 7.79 -13.19
CA PRO A 217 -13.55 7.95 -14.64
C PRO A 217 -13.46 9.42 -15.04
N ALA A 218 -12.61 9.76 -16.00
CA ALA A 218 -12.34 11.13 -16.41
C ALA A 218 -13.61 11.99 -16.67
N PRO A 219 -14.67 11.49 -17.35
CA PRO A 219 -15.89 12.26 -17.56
C PRO A 219 -16.70 12.57 -16.29
N LEU A 220 -16.40 11.87 -15.19
CA LEU A 220 -17.11 11.98 -13.91
C LEU A 220 -16.32 12.77 -12.85
N ARG A 221 -15.10 13.19 -13.17
CA ARG A 221 -14.22 13.93 -12.25
C ARG A 221 -14.77 15.33 -11.94
N GLY A 222 -14.30 15.91 -10.84
CA GLY A 222 -14.70 17.25 -10.40
C GLY A 222 -16.07 17.33 -9.71
N ARG A 223 -16.79 16.20 -9.55
CA ARG A 223 -18.14 16.13 -8.96
C ARG A 223 -18.15 15.68 -7.49
N GLY A 224 -17.00 15.51 -6.86
CA GLY A 224 -16.89 15.08 -5.46
C GLY A 224 -17.02 13.57 -5.20
N TYR A 225 -17.20 12.74 -6.24
CA TYR A 225 -17.42 11.29 -6.09
C TYR A 225 -16.30 10.58 -5.36
N ALA A 226 -15.03 10.80 -5.72
CA ALA A 226 -13.90 10.19 -5.03
C ALA A 226 -13.88 10.54 -3.53
N ARG A 227 -14.08 11.82 -3.20
CA ARG A 227 -14.14 12.30 -1.82
C ARG A 227 -15.29 11.63 -1.03
N ARG A 228 -16.46 11.50 -1.65
CA ARG A 228 -17.62 10.84 -1.05
C ARG A 228 -17.37 9.35 -0.84
N ALA A 229 -16.83 8.65 -1.87
CA ALA A 229 -16.50 7.23 -1.80
C ALA A 229 -15.54 6.94 -0.64
N VAL A 230 -14.43 7.69 -0.55
CA VAL A 230 -13.44 7.55 0.53
C VAL A 230 -14.07 7.79 1.89
N ALA A 231 -14.84 8.87 2.04
CA ALA A 231 -15.46 9.20 3.33
C ALA A 231 -16.47 8.14 3.80
N LEU A 232 -17.28 7.60 2.90
CA LEU A 232 -18.20 6.51 3.23
C LEU A 232 -17.47 5.22 3.58
N HIS A 233 -16.38 4.87 2.87
CA HIS A 233 -15.59 3.69 3.17
C HIS A 233 -14.88 3.80 4.52
N LEU A 234 -14.37 4.98 4.86
CA LEU A 234 -13.82 5.26 6.19
C LEU A 234 -14.90 5.19 7.29
N ALA A 235 -16.14 5.61 6.99
CA ALA A 235 -17.26 5.46 7.92
C ALA A 235 -17.61 3.98 8.18
N GLU A 236 -17.58 3.13 7.14
CA GLU A 236 -17.72 1.67 7.30
C GLU A 236 -16.60 1.11 8.20
N ALA A 237 -15.33 1.51 7.94
CA ALA A 237 -14.20 1.06 8.74
C ALA A 237 -14.33 1.51 10.20
N ARG A 238 -14.78 2.75 10.45
CA ARG A 238 -15.06 3.27 11.79
C ARG A 238 -16.14 2.47 12.50
N ALA A 239 -17.25 2.16 11.82
CA ALA A 239 -18.33 1.37 12.38
C ALA A 239 -17.87 -0.05 12.75
N LYS A 240 -17.17 -0.71 11.85
CA LYS A 240 -16.60 -2.05 12.06
C LYS A 240 -15.61 -2.08 13.24
N ALA A 241 -14.80 -1.04 13.39
CA ALA A 241 -13.87 -0.94 14.52
C ALA A 241 -14.60 -0.71 15.84
N ALA A 242 -15.66 0.07 15.86
CA ALA A 242 -16.48 0.28 17.05
C ALA A 242 -17.14 -1.03 17.52
N GLU A 243 -17.62 -1.86 16.59
CA GLU A 243 -18.15 -3.19 16.87
C GLU A 243 -17.08 -4.10 17.50
N LEU A 244 -15.84 -4.00 17.03
CA LEU A 244 -14.69 -4.75 17.55
C LEU A 244 -14.05 -4.11 18.78
N LYS A 245 -14.57 -2.99 19.28
CA LYS A 245 -14.00 -2.17 20.36
C LYS A 245 -12.56 -1.72 20.07
N LEU A 246 -12.25 -1.46 18.81
CA LEU A 246 -10.96 -0.96 18.33
C LEU A 246 -11.06 0.55 18.07
N GLN A 247 -9.95 1.27 18.29
CA GLN A 247 -9.81 2.65 17.80
C GLN A 247 -9.14 2.61 16.42
N ILE A 248 -9.73 3.29 15.44
CA ILE A 248 -9.14 3.44 14.10
C ILE A 248 -8.65 4.89 13.94
N ARG A 249 -7.39 5.02 13.52
CA ARG A 249 -6.77 6.26 13.11
C ARG A 249 -6.53 6.29 11.62
#